data_da2f5646cb63ddb78451df2f1949bcb1
#
_entry.id   da2f5646cb63ddb78451df2f1949bcb1
#
_cell.length_a   1.000
_cell.length_b   1.000
_cell.length_c   1.000
_cell.angle_alpha   90.00
_cell.angle_beta   90.00
_cell.angle_gamma   90.00
#
_symmetry.space_group_name_H-M   'P 1'
#
loop_
_entity.id
_entity.type
_entity.pdbx_description
1 polymer ?
#
loop_
_entity_poly.entity_id
_entity_poly.type
_entity_poly.pdbx_seq_one_letter_code
_entity_poly.pdbx_strand_id
1 'polypeptide(L)'
;MNFKEGAFYNGLPGYSIKINEKLNDGRSLRDIMIYDHSKGGNNTTVILADSGQMYTEYNDNYLILELFRGNTYVDQNNGGFRNSSEQF
;
A
#
# COMPACT_ATOMS: atom_id res chain seq x y z
N MET A 1 -1.77 14.66 4.96
CA MET A 1 -1.28 13.71 3.95
C MET A 1 -2.22 13.73 2.77
N ASN A 2 -1.70 13.99 1.62
CA ASN A 2 -2.52 14.32 0.45
C ASN A 2 -2.37 13.25 -0.62
N PHE A 3 -3.25 12.27 -0.60
CA PHE A 3 -3.28 11.24 -1.62
C PHE A 3 -4.12 11.72 -2.80
N LYS A 4 -3.51 11.74 -3.97
CA LYS A 4 -4.19 12.06 -5.21
C LYS A 4 -4.57 10.78 -5.91
N GLU A 5 -5.83 10.64 -6.29
CA GLU A 5 -6.31 9.44 -6.96
C GLU A 5 -5.49 9.13 -8.21
N GLY A 6 -5.09 7.86 -8.35
CA GLY A 6 -4.35 7.38 -9.51
C GLY A 6 -2.88 7.75 -9.55
N ALA A 7 -2.35 8.42 -8.55
CA ALA A 7 -0.95 8.83 -8.50
C ALA A 7 -0.24 8.20 -7.31
N PHE A 8 1.05 7.93 -7.47
CA PHE A 8 1.84 7.44 -6.35
C PHE A 8 2.11 8.54 -5.34
N TYR A 9 1.94 8.21 -4.09
CA TYR A 9 2.34 9.03 -2.96
C TYR A 9 3.65 8.48 -2.39
N ASN A 10 4.67 9.33 -2.33
CA ASN A 10 6.01 8.94 -1.88
C ASN A 10 6.44 9.68 -0.62
N GLY A 11 5.50 10.27 0.10
CA GLY A 11 5.80 11.05 1.30
C GLY A 11 6.12 10.24 2.55
N LEU A 12 5.98 8.92 2.50
CA LEU A 12 6.35 8.03 3.61
C LEU A 12 7.64 7.31 3.24
N PRO A 13 8.71 7.49 4.05
CA PRO A 13 9.99 6.83 3.74
C PRO A 13 9.83 5.32 3.65
N GLY A 14 10.36 4.74 2.58
CA GLY A 14 10.31 3.30 2.36
C GLY A 14 9.04 2.79 1.70
N TYR A 15 8.10 3.68 1.36
CA TYR A 15 6.83 3.26 0.77
C TYR A 15 6.43 4.15 -0.40
N SER A 16 5.84 3.52 -1.41
CA SER A 16 5.15 4.23 -2.49
C SER A 16 3.74 3.67 -2.58
N ILE A 17 2.75 4.53 -2.43
CA ILE A 17 1.35 4.11 -2.31
C ILE A 17 0.53 4.75 -3.42
N LYS A 18 -0.24 3.94 -4.15
CA LYS A 18 -1.17 4.44 -5.14
C LYS A 18 -2.58 3.96 -4.78
N ILE A 19 -3.51 4.90 -4.70
CA ILE A 19 -4.91 4.64 -4.44
C ILE A 19 -5.68 5.15 -5.65
N ASN A 20 -6.34 4.26 -6.38
CA ASN A 20 -7.03 4.67 -7.59
C ASN A 20 -8.36 5.35 -7.32
N GLU A 21 -9.03 4.99 -6.24
CA GLU A 21 -10.32 5.59 -5.92
C GLU A 21 -10.48 5.85 -4.44
N LYS A 22 -10.91 7.07 -4.10
CA LYS A 22 -11.31 7.45 -2.74
C LYS A 22 -12.82 7.66 -2.73
N LEU A 23 -13.50 7.00 -1.82
CA LEU A 23 -14.95 7.10 -1.74
C LEU A 23 -15.36 8.35 -0.95
N ASN A 24 -16.67 8.69 -1.04
CA ASN A 24 -17.16 9.96 -0.48
C ASN A 24 -17.29 9.98 1.04
N ASP A 25 -17.09 8.85 1.70
CA ASP A 25 -17.16 8.79 3.15
C ASP A 25 -15.89 9.33 3.83
N GLY A 26 -14.89 9.72 3.04
CA GLY A 26 -13.63 10.24 3.57
C GLY A 26 -12.70 9.18 4.14
N ARG A 27 -13.03 7.91 3.98
CA ARG A 27 -12.33 6.81 4.65
C ARG A 27 -12.09 5.61 3.76
N SER A 28 -13.08 5.23 2.96
CA SER A 28 -13.03 4.03 2.13
C SER A 28 -12.25 4.24 0.85
N LEU A 29 -11.49 3.22 0.47
CA LEU A 29 -10.59 3.26 -0.68
C LEU A 29 -10.81 2.04 -1.55
N ARG A 30 -10.48 2.16 -2.83
CA ARG A 30 -10.50 1.05 -3.77
C ARG A 30 -9.24 1.03 -4.62
N ASP A 31 -8.83 -0.18 -4.98
CA ASP A 31 -7.76 -0.43 -5.92
C ASP A 31 -6.47 0.21 -5.46
N ILE A 32 -5.83 -0.44 -4.49
CA ILE A 32 -4.67 0.07 -3.79
C ILE A 32 -3.44 -0.74 -4.17
N MET A 33 -2.35 -0.05 -4.48
CA MET A 33 -1.04 -0.66 -4.72
C MET A 33 -0.02 -0.02 -3.79
N ILE A 34 0.74 -0.85 -3.10
CA ILE A 34 1.81 -0.38 -2.22
C ILE A 34 3.10 -1.07 -2.60
N TYR A 35 4.12 -0.28 -2.88
CA TYR A 35 5.50 -0.75 -2.93
C TYR A 35 6.15 -0.50 -1.58
N ASP A 36 6.51 -1.58 -0.91
CA ASP A 36 7.25 -1.53 0.34
C ASP A 36 8.71 -1.80 0.04
N HIS A 37 9.50 -0.74 0.00
CA HIS A 37 10.94 -0.83 -0.19
C HIS A 37 11.70 -0.40 1.07
N SER A 38 11.04 -0.51 2.22
CA SER A 38 11.58 -0.07 3.50
C SER A 38 12.78 -0.89 3.97
N LYS A 39 12.93 -2.11 3.47
CA LYS A 39 14.04 -2.97 3.85
C LYS A 39 15.32 -2.66 3.09
N GLY A 40 15.25 -1.81 2.08
CA GLY A 40 16.41 -1.41 1.30
C GLY A 40 16.95 -2.52 0.39
N GLY A 41 18.00 -2.19 -0.34
CA GLY A 41 18.59 -3.12 -1.29
C GLY A 41 17.62 -3.45 -2.40
N ASN A 42 17.60 -4.70 -2.83
CA ASN A 42 16.70 -5.17 -3.87
C ASN A 42 15.48 -5.90 -3.31
N ASN A 43 15.19 -5.68 -2.03
CA ASN A 43 14.08 -6.36 -1.36
C ASN A 43 12.84 -5.48 -1.40
N THR A 44 11.95 -5.78 -2.32
CA THR A 44 10.70 -5.03 -2.48
C THR A 44 9.52 -5.97 -2.30
N THR A 45 8.57 -5.53 -1.49
CA THR A 45 7.28 -6.21 -1.36
C THR A 45 6.23 -5.35 -2.03
N VAL A 46 5.40 -5.97 -2.86
CA VAL A 46 4.27 -5.30 -3.50
C VAL A 46 2.99 -5.83 -2.89
N ILE A 47 2.14 -4.92 -2.46
CA ILE A 47 0.83 -5.25 -1.89
C ILE A 47 -0.22 -4.70 -2.83
N LEU A 48 -1.14 -5.56 -3.27
CA LEU A 48 -2.29 -5.17 -4.07
C LEU A 48 -3.55 -5.50 -3.29
N ALA A 49 -4.46 -4.55 -3.16
CA ALA A 49 -5.70 -4.76 -2.45
C ALA A 49 -6.88 -4.18 -3.22
N ASP A 50 -8.00 -4.89 -3.23
CA ASP A 50 -9.21 -4.43 -3.88
C ASP A 50 -9.82 -3.23 -3.17
N SER A 51 -9.74 -3.22 -1.85
CA SER A 51 -10.35 -2.17 -1.04
C SER A 51 -9.56 -1.94 0.24
N GLY A 52 -9.87 -0.86 0.91
CA GLY A 52 -9.27 -0.53 2.17
C GLY A 52 -9.96 0.62 2.86
N GLN A 53 -9.45 0.97 4.02
CA GLN A 53 -9.86 2.15 4.77
C GLN A 53 -8.63 2.86 5.28
N MET A 54 -8.68 4.17 5.30
CA MET A 54 -7.60 5.00 5.82
C MET A 54 -8.16 5.97 6.85
N TYR A 55 -7.57 6.01 8.01
CA TYR A 55 -8.03 6.86 9.11
C TYR A 55 -6.89 7.10 10.09
N THR A 56 -7.10 8.04 10.99
CA THR A 56 -6.14 8.35 12.03
C THR A 56 -6.66 7.88 13.38
N GLU A 57 -5.73 7.57 14.28
CA GLU A 57 -6.02 7.13 15.64
C GLU A 57 -5.10 7.85 16.61
N TYR A 58 -5.49 7.85 17.89
CA TYR A 58 -4.68 8.41 18.98
C TYR A 58 -4.32 9.88 18.76
N ASN A 59 -5.37 10.72 18.62
CA ASN A 59 -5.21 12.16 18.39
C ASN A 59 -4.38 12.47 17.15
N ASP A 60 -4.63 11.70 16.09
CA ASP A 60 -3.95 11.86 14.78
C ASP A 60 -2.46 11.53 14.80
N ASN A 61 -1.99 10.82 15.82
CA ASN A 61 -0.59 10.42 15.88
C ASN A 61 -0.27 9.23 14.98
N TYR A 62 -1.27 8.43 14.62
CA TYR A 62 -1.08 7.26 13.79
C TYR A 62 -1.99 7.30 12.58
N LEU A 63 -1.41 7.06 11.42
CA LEU A 63 -2.16 6.82 10.20
C LEU A 63 -2.36 5.30 10.08
N ILE A 64 -3.61 4.88 10.00
CA ILE A 64 -3.96 3.48 9.83
C ILE A 64 -4.46 3.27 8.41
N LEU A 65 -3.87 2.29 7.74
CA LEU A 65 -4.33 1.85 6.42
C LEU A 65 -4.67 0.38 6.53
N GLU A 66 -5.97 0.08 6.52
CA GLU A 66 -6.46 -1.30 6.53
C GLU A 66 -6.77 -1.74 5.12
N LEU A 67 -6.31 -2.91 4.75
CA LEU A 67 -6.46 -3.43 3.40
C LEU A 67 -7.27 -4.71 3.43
N PHE A 68 -8.14 -4.87 2.44
CA PHE A 68 -9.02 -6.03 2.30
C PHE A 68 -8.88 -6.65 0.93
N ARG A 69 -8.93 -7.97 0.87
CA ARG A 69 -8.95 -8.74 -0.37
C ARG A 69 -7.78 -8.41 -1.27
N GLY A 70 -6.64 -8.89 -0.88
CA GLY A 70 -5.47 -8.59 -1.65
C GLY A 70 -4.43 -9.69 -1.61
N ASN A 71 -3.31 -9.39 -2.21
CA ASN A 71 -2.16 -10.27 -2.26
C ASN A 71 -0.90 -9.50 -1.96
N THR A 72 0.04 -10.18 -1.34
CA THR A 72 1.38 -9.67 -1.11
C THR A 72 2.35 -10.47 -1.96
N TYR A 73 3.19 -9.78 -2.72
CA TYR A 73 4.20 -10.38 -3.58
C TYR A 73 5.58 -9.93 -3.12
N VAL A 74 6.50 -10.85 -3.02
CA VAL A 74 7.85 -10.55 -2.58
C VAL A 74 8.83 -10.68 -3.74
N ASP A 75 9.57 -9.64 -4.02
CA ASP A 75 10.69 -9.68 -4.96
C ASP A 75 11.93 -10.12 -4.19
N GLN A 76 12.45 -11.26 -4.55
CA GLN A 76 13.64 -11.81 -3.93
C GLN A 76 14.81 -11.68 -4.87
N ASN A 77 15.43 -10.60 -4.90
CA ASN A 77 16.82 -10.36 -5.27
C ASN A 77 17.47 -11.24 -6.37
N ASN A 78 16.72 -12.06 -7.09
CA ASN A 78 17.24 -12.98 -8.09
C ASN A 78 16.72 -12.68 -9.48
N GLY A 79 16.42 -11.42 -9.73
CA GLY A 79 15.99 -10.99 -11.05
C GLY A 79 14.53 -11.21 -11.35
N GLY A 80 13.67 -11.01 -10.38
CA GLY A 80 12.22 -11.05 -10.62
C GLY A 80 11.45 -11.42 -9.39
N PHE A 81 10.14 -11.28 -9.51
CA PHE A 81 9.25 -11.68 -8.43
C PHE A 81 9.20 -13.19 -8.37
N ARG A 82 9.52 -13.72 -7.23
CA ARG A 82 9.26 -15.12 -6.99
C ARG A 82 7.78 -15.32 -6.80
N ASN A 83 7.34 -16.54 -7.09
CA ASN A 83 5.93 -16.93 -6.95
C ASN A 83 5.52 -17.09 -5.49
N SER A 84 6.07 -16.32 -4.59
CA SER A 84 5.58 -16.34 -3.22
C SER A 84 4.58 -15.21 -3.09
N SER A 85 3.32 -15.52 -3.25
CA SER A 85 2.25 -14.57 -2.99
C SER A 85 1.43 -15.09 -1.81
N GLU A 86 1.04 -14.18 -0.95
CA GLU A 86 0.13 -14.45 0.14
C GLU A 86 -1.14 -13.65 -0.06
N GLN A 87 -2.24 -14.37 -0.01
CA GLN A 87 -3.57 -13.78 -0.13
C GLN A 87 -4.10 -13.40 1.25
N PHE A 88 -4.74 -12.26 1.33
CA PHE A 88 -5.39 -11.83 2.57
C PHE A 88 -6.81 -11.29 2.31
#